data_9b3586a66185c68e19e624d91cc1248a
#
_entry.id   9b3586a66185c68e19e624d91cc1248a
#
_cell.length_a   1.000
_cell.length_b   1.000
_cell.length_c   1.000
_cell.angle_alpha   90.00
_cell.angle_beta   90.00
_cell.angle_gamma   90.00
#
_symmetry.space_group_name_H-M   'P 1'
#
loop_
_entity.id
_entity.type
_entity.pdbx_description
1 polymer ?
#
loop_
_entity_poly.entity_id
_entity_poly.type
_entity_poly.pdbx_seq_one_letter_code
_entity_poly.pdbx_strand_id
1 'polypeptide(L)'
;NEKYLQEAQNATDKCAKSINEYGKETTTVITTTKEFGESLKEGFGEALAAKGLELAGEAISAIGDKAKEAAEYVVEVGSSFEAGMSEVEAISGATGSELEALENKAKSLGSSTKFSATEAASAMTNMSLAGWSVNQTLSGIDGVLQLAAASNMDLAEASQVVTDNISTFNLEASQSTHIADMMAYAQANSSTTAAELGEAYKNCGANMNAAGQDIETTTSFLEALANNGLRSSEAGTSLAAIMRDLTSKMKDGKIAIGDTSVTVMDSNGNFRDMTDVLKDVESATDGMGDAQKQAALMATFTSDSIKGLNMLLNTGADQVAGYEESLRNCSGAASDMADTMQDNLQGKLTELSSATEGLGIAVYDYISGPLQDGVELLTDVVSGLTDAITPQKDAMEEMYDDVIQSSQKVADNVQAIDDQFTGTLNSVENVGALADRLEELNNVEDRTAVQKQEMASIVDKLSQSIPELAGAYDDENDKLSVTND
;
A
#
# COMPACT_ATOMS: atom_id res chain seq x y z
N ASN A 1 3.55 -48.47 -11.73
CA ASN A 1 3.51 -47.76 -13.02
C ASN A 1 2.07 -47.44 -13.44
N GLU A 2 1.15 -48.44 -13.50
CA GLU A 2 -0.26 -48.17 -13.86
C GLU A 2 -0.99 -47.17 -12.91
N LYS A 3 -0.66 -47.17 -11.62
CA LYS A 3 -1.26 -46.26 -10.65
C LYS A 3 -0.89 -44.80 -10.93
N TYR A 4 0.37 -44.53 -11.21
CA TYR A 4 0.86 -43.16 -11.48
C TYR A 4 0.39 -42.65 -12.85
N LEU A 5 0.28 -43.52 -13.85
CA LEU A 5 -0.33 -43.23 -15.15
C LEU A 5 -1.81 -42.87 -15.02
N GLN A 6 -2.56 -43.60 -14.17
CA GLN A 6 -3.97 -43.34 -13.92
C GLN A 6 -4.17 -42.03 -13.15
N GLU A 7 -3.30 -41.73 -12.18
CA GLU A 7 -3.32 -40.48 -11.43
C GLU A 7 -2.98 -39.28 -12.34
N ALA A 8 -1.97 -39.44 -13.24
CA ALA A 8 -1.66 -38.43 -14.24
C ALA A 8 -2.81 -38.16 -15.22
N GLN A 9 -3.45 -39.23 -15.68
CA GLN A 9 -4.62 -39.13 -16.55
C GLN A 9 -5.78 -38.42 -15.86
N ASN A 10 -6.05 -38.78 -14.59
CA ASN A 10 -7.12 -38.18 -13.80
C ASN A 10 -6.89 -36.68 -13.53
N ALA A 11 -5.65 -36.27 -13.29
CA ALA A 11 -5.33 -34.85 -13.08
C ALA A 11 -5.40 -34.06 -14.40
N THR A 12 -4.98 -34.66 -15.51
CA THR A 12 -5.13 -34.07 -16.85
C THR A 12 -6.61 -33.90 -17.22
N ASP A 13 -7.46 -34.90 -16.91
CA ASP A 13 -8.89 -34.84 -17.14
C ASP A 13 -9.57 -33.80 -16.25
N LYS A 14 -9.12 -33.63 -15.00
CA LYS A 14 -9.59 -32.62 -14.07
C LYS A 14 -9.24 -31.21 -14.53
N CYS A 15 -8.00 -31.03 -14.98
CA CYS A 15 -7.52 -29.77 -15.55
C CYS A 15 -8.31 -29.42 -16.83
N ALA A 16 -8.45 -30.36 -17.75
CA ALA A 16 -9.24 -30.20 -18.98
C ALA A 16 -10.73 -29.88 -18.70
N LYS A 17 -11.32 -30.46 -17.63
CA LYS A 17 -12.69 -30.19 -17.23
C LYS A 17 -12.85 -28.76 -16.66
N SER A 18 -11.91 -28.32 -15.82
CA SER A 18 -11.90 -26.96 -15.28
C SER A 18 -11.70 -25.93 -16.39
N ILE A 19 -10.84 -26.20 -17.36
CA ILE A 19 -10.63 -25.36 -18.56
C ILE A 19 -11.90 -25.28 -19.42
N ASN A 20 -12.64 -26.38 -19.59
CA ASN A 20 -13.89 -26.41 -20.36
C ASN A 20 -15.05 -25.69 -19.64
N GLU A 21 -15.11 -25.74 -18.32
CA GLU A 21 -16.08 -24.96 -17.53
C GLU A 21 -15.75 -23.45 -17.59
N TYR A 22 -14.48 -23.10 -17.52
CA TYR A 22 -13.99 -21.74 -17.73
C TYR A 22 -14.30 -21.23 -19.14
N GLY A 23 -14.06 -22.03 -20.18
CA GLY A 23 -14.39 -21.67 -21.57
C GLY A 23 -15.87 -21.39 -21.79
N LYS A 24 -16.77 -21.91 -20.94
CA LYS A 24 -18.21 -21.60 -21.01
C LYS A 24 -18.59 -20.28 -20.34
N GLU A 25 -17.94 -19.92 -19.24
CA GLU A 25 -18.16 -18.63 -18.55
C GLU A 25 -17.49 -17.48 -19.29
N THR A 26 -16.28 -17.69 -19.83
CA THR A 26 -15.55 -16.70 -20.66
C THR A 26 -16.22 -16.50 -22.02
N THR A 27 -17.06 -17.41 -22.51
CA THR A 27 -17.79 -17.22 -23.77
C THR A 27 -18.67 -15.96 -23.72
N THR A 28 -19.16 -15.56 -22.55
CA THR A 28 -19.96 -14.33 -22.38
C THR A 28 -19.06 -13.09 -22.45
N VAL A 29 -17.86 -13.13 -21.88
CA VAL A 29 -16.86 -12.04 -21.96
C VAL A 29 -16.27 -11.98 -23.36
N ILE A 30 -15.99 -13.13 -24.01
CA ILE A 30 -15.49 -13.23 -25.38
C ILE A 30 -16.51 -12.72 -26.40
N THR A 31 -17.82 -12.86 -26.14
CA THR A 31 -18.83 -12.36 -27.09
C THR A 31 -18.83 -10.83 -27.13
N THR A 32 -18.68 -10.17 -25.99
CA THR A 32 -18.52 -8.70 -25.92
C THR A 32 -17.18 -8.22 -26.51
N THR A 33 -16.09 -8.96 -26.29
CA THR A 33 -14.78 -8.65 -26.90
C THR A 33 -14.73 -8.95 -28.41
N LYS A 34 -15.51 -9.92 -28.87
CA LYS A 34 -15.60 -10.25 -30.31
C LYS A 34 -16.39 -9.19 -31.09
N GLU A 35 -17.46 -8.66 -30.51
CA GLU A 35 -18.20 -7.52 -31.08
C GLU A 35 -17.32 -6.26 -31.11
N PHE A 36 -16.48 -6.02 -30.11
CA PHE A 36 -15.49 -4.95 -30.11
C PHE A 36 -14.38 -5.18 -31.14
N GLY A 37 -13.87 -6.40 -31.28
CA GLY A 37 -12.89 -6.78 -32.31
C GLY A 37 -13.44 -6.67 -33.76
N GLU A 38 -14.74 -6.89 -33.97
CA GLU A 38 -15.40 -6.72 -35.24
C GLU A 38 -15.59 -5.23 -35.60
N SER A 39 -15.92 -4.37 -34.61
CA SER A 39 -15.97 -2.91 -34.81
C SER A 39 -14.59 -2.30 -35.13
N LEU A 40 -13.51 -2.85 -34.55
CA LEU A 40 -12.14 -2.48 -34.94
C LEU A 40 -11.76 -2.96 -36.32
N LYS A 41 -12.22 -4.13 -36.76
CA LYS A 41 -11.97 -4.64 -38.11
C LYS A 41 -12.65 -3.78 -39.20
N GLU A 42 -13.86 -3.29 -38.94
CA GLU A 42 -14.56 -2.41 -39.91
C GLU A 42 -13.85 -1.06 -40.07
N GLY A 43 -13.25 -0.49 -38.99
CA GLY A 43 -12.50 0.78 -39.08
C GLY A 43 -11.10 0.66 -39.70
N PHE A 44 -10.46 -0.50 -39.62
CA PHE A 44 -9.11 -0.75 -40.13
C PHE A 44 -9.07 -1.59 -41.44
N GLY A 45 -10.20 -2.16 -41.82
CA GLY A 45 -10.29 -3.19 -42.87
C GLY A 45 -9.85 -2.74 -44.26
N GLU A 46 -10.05 -1.48 -44.64
CA GLU A 46 -9.68 -0.99 -45.97
C GLU A 46 -8.18 -0.71 -46.14
N ALA A 47 -7.46 -0.39 -45.07
CA ALA A 47 -6.02 -0.13 -45.13
C ALA A 47 -5.16 -1.42 -45.08
N LEU A 48 -5.68 -2.49 -44.47
CA LEU A 48 -4.98 -3.77 -44.31
C LEU A 48 -5.17 -4.73 -45.52
N ALA A 49 -6.25 -4.60 -46.24
CA ALA A 49 -6.52 -5.44 -47.42
C ALA A 49 -5.48 -5.27 -48.56
N ALA A 50 -4.77 -4.15 -48.57
CA ALA A 50 -3.78 -3.83 -49.64
C ALA A 50 -2.36 -4.38 -49.36
N LYS A 51 -2.03 -4.88 -48.14
CA LYS A 51 -0.70 -5.38 -47.77
C LYS A 51 -0.69 -6.82 -47.23
N GLY A 52 -1.69 -7.55 -47.47
CA GLY A 52 -1.93 -9.00 -47.44
C GLY A 52 -1.07 -9.85 -46.51
N LEU A 53 -0.83 -11.03 -46.86
CA LEU A 53 -0.47 -12.22 -46.14
C LEU A 53 0.85 -12.21 -45.31
N GLU A 54 1.79 -11.34 -45.57
CA GLU A 54 3.08 -11.29 -44.87
C GLU A 54 2.96 -10.65 -43.48
N LEU A 55 2.14 -9.60 -43.37
CA LEU A 55 1.84 -8.91 -42.11
C LEU A 55 0.90 -9.73 -41.21
N ALA A 56 0.10 -10.62 -41.75
CA ALA A 56 -0.77 -11.48 -40.94
C ALA A 56 0.05 -12.54 -40.16
N GLY A 57 1.14 -13.03 -40.74
CA GLY A 57 2.05 -13.97 -40.05
C GLY A 57 2.81 -13.31 -38.89
N GLU A 58 3.30 -12.07 -39.11
CA GLU A 58 3.97 -11.29 -38.07
C GLU A 58 3.01 -10.84 -36.98
N ALA A 59 1.78 -10.46 -37.33
CA ALA A 59 0.75 -10.08 -36.37
C ALA A 59 0.27 -11.26 -35.53
N ILE A 60 0.13 -12.46 -36.10
CA ILE A 60 -0.24 -13.67 -35.35
C ILE A 60 0.90 -14.09 -34.40
N SER A 61 2.15 -13.97 -34.85
CA SER A 61 3.32 -14.22 -33.97
C SER A 61 3.38 -13.19 -32.82
N ALA A 62 3.18 -11.91 -33.13
CA ALA A 62 3.16 -10.85 -32.13
C ALA A 62 1.99 -11.01 -31.11
N ILE A 63 0.83 -11.49 -31.58
CA ILE A 63 -0.31 -11.81 -30.69
C ILE A 63 0.03 -13.01 -29.81
N GLY A 64 0.72 -14.03 -30.32
CA GLY A 64 1.16 -15.17 -29.52
C GLY A 64 2.19 -14.79 -28.45
N ASP A 65 3.16 -13.94 -28.80
CA ASP A 65 4.17 -13.45 -27.86
C ASP A 65 3.52 -12.59 -26.75
N LYS A 66 2.56 -11.75 -27.13
CA LYS A 66 1.83 -10.92 -26.18
C LYS A 66 0.90 -11.70 -25.23
N ALA A 67 0.28 -12.76 -25.73
CA ALA A 67 -0.51 -13.67 -24.92
C ALA A 67 0.34 -14.40 -23.89
N LYS A 68 1.55 -14.79 -24.29
CA LYS A 68 2.49 -15.42 -23.38
C LYS A 68 2.95 -14.44 -22.26
N GLU A 69 3.33 -13.21 -22.63
CA GLU A 69 3.68 -12.16 -21.66
C GLU A 69 2.56 -11.94 -20.64
N ALA A 70 1.33 -11.97 -21.11
CA ALA A 70 0.18 -11.74 -20.25
C ALA A 70 -0.13 -12.94 -19.32
N ALA A 71 0.02 -14.17 -19.80
CA ALA A 71 -0.09 -15.36 -18.95
C ALA A 71 1.05 -15.41 -17.92
N GLU A 72 2.27 -15.08 -18.30
CA GLU A 72 3.41 -14.94 -17.40
C GLU A 72 3.11 -13.87 -16.33
N TYR A 73 2.54 -12.73 -16.71
CA TYR A 73 2.13 -11.67 -15.76
C TYR A 73 1.10 -12.17 -14.73
N VAL A 74 0.05 -12.87 -15.17
CA VAL A 74 -0.97 -13.42 -14.27
C VAL A 74 -0.37 -14.41 -13.27
N VAL A 75 0.49 -15.31 -13.75
CA VAL A 75 1.17 -16.29 -12.87
C VAL A 75 2.13 -15.57 -11.92
N GLU A 76 2.89 -14.60 -12.39
CA GLU A 76 3.82 -13.83 -11.57
C GLU A 76 3.09 -13.08 -10.45
N VAL A 77 2.07 -12.30 -10.80
CA VAL A 77 1.29 -11.51 -9.86
C VAL A 77 0.54 -12.40 -8.87
N GLY A 78 -0.14 -13.43 -9.36
CA GLY A 78 -0.90 -14.34 -8.53
C GLY A 78 -0.02 -15.13 -7.57
N SER A 79 1.09 -15.69 -8.05
CA SER A 79 2.03 -16.44 -7.20
C SER A 79 2.75 -15.53 -6.21
N SER A 80 3.03 -14.28 -6.56
CA SER A 80 3.61 -13.29 -5.66
C SER A 80 2.64 -12.93 -4.53
N PHE A 81 1.37 -12.74 -4.85
CA PHE A 81 0.33 -12.51 -3.86
C PHE A 81 0.13 -13.72 -2.94
N GLU A 82 0.03 -14.94 -3.52
CA GLU A 82 -0.08 -16.19 -2.76
C GLU A 82 1.13 -16.38 -1.81
N ALA A 83 2.35 -16.12 -2.29
CA ALA A 83 3.55 -16.18 -1.46
C ALA A 83 3.51 -15.13 -0.33
N GLY A 84 3.07 -13.90 -0.63
CA GLY A 84 2.86 -12.86 0.37
C GLY A 84 1.83 -13.25 1.43
N MET A 85 0.71 -13.83 1.02
CA MET A 85 -0.31 -14.32 1.96
C MET A 85 0.15 -15.53 2.76
N SER A 86 0.97 -16.42 2.19
CA SER A 86 1.61 -17.52 2.92
C SER A 86 2.57 -17.00 4.00
N GLU A 87 3.27 -15.89 3.74
CA GLU A 87 4.10 -15.22 4.74
C GLU A 87 3.24 -14.61 5.86
N VAL A 88 2.13 -13.94 5.49
CA VAL A 88 1.14 -13.45 6.47
C VAL A 88 0.62 -14.59 7.35
N GLU A 89 0.23 -15.73 6.76
CA GLU A 89 -0.21 -16.92 7.49
C GLU A 89 0.86 -17.42 8.46
N ALA A 90 2.08 -17.60 7.96
CA ALA A 90 3.20 -18.13 8.75
C ALA A 90 3.54 -17.25 9.97
N ILE A 91 3.45 -15.93 9.83
CA ILE A 91 3.83 -14.97 10.87
C ILE A 91 2.67 -14.67 11.81
N SER A 92 1.46 -14.44 11.27
CA SER A 92 0.27 -14.14 12.07
C SER A 92 -0.31 -15.36 12.77
N GLY A 93 -0.07 -16.56 12.23
CA GLY A 93 -0.72 -17.80 12.63
C GLY A 93 -2.21 -17.87 12.24
N ALA A 94 -2.68 -16.97 11.37
CA ALA A 94 -4.05 -16.97 10.85
C ALA A 94 -4.33 -18.22 10.03
N THR A 95 -5.49 -18.82 10.21
CA THR A 95 -5.91 -20.00 9.45
C THR A 95 -7.39 -19.93 9.10
N GLY A 96 -7.80 -20.61 8.03
CA GLY A 96 -9.21 -20.71 7.64
C GLY A 96 -9.84 -19.33 7.41
N SER A 97 -10.94 -19.03 8.07
CA SER A 97 -11.69 -17.77 7.89
C SER A 97 -10.91 -16.51 8.29
N GLU A 98 -9.90 -16.62 9.15
CA GLU A 98 -9.06 -15.47 9.51
C GLU A 98 -8.10 -15.12 8.37
N LEU A 99 -7.49 -16.13 7.75
CA LEU A 99 -6.64 -15.94 6.59
C LEU A 99 -7.46 -15.40 5.41
N GLU A 100 -8.63 -16.00 5.14
CA GLU A 100 -9.56 -15.52 4.11
C GLU A 100 -9.96 -14.05 4.31
N ALA A 101 -10.18 -13.62 5.56
CA ALA A 101 -10.49 -12.22 5.86
C ALA A 101 -9.31 -11.28 5.53
N LEU A 102 -8.07 -11.69 5.83
CA LEU A 102 -6.86 -10.94 5.48
C LEU A 102 -6.65 -10.88 3.96
N GLU A 103 -6.82 -11.99 3.25
CA GLU A 103 -6.75 -12.03 1.79
C GLU A 103 -7.77 -11.10 1.13
N ASN A 104 -9.05 -11.21 1.55
CA ASN A 104 -10.10 -10.36 1.02
C ASN A 104 -9.83 -8.87 1.30
N LYS A 105 -9.30 -8.55 2.47
CA LYS A 105 -8.90 -7.18 2.81
C LYS A 105 -7.76 -6.71 1.94
N ALA A 106 -6.70 -7.51 1.72
CA ALA A 106 -5.59 -7.17 0.84
C ALA A 106 -6.03 -6.92 -0.60
N LYS A 107 -6.87 -7.82 -1.16
CA LYS A 107 -7.47 -7.67 -2.50
C LYS A 107 -8.33 -6.41 -2.61
N SER A 108 -9.16 -6.14 -1.61
CA SER A 108 -9.97 -4.92 -1.56
C SER A 108 -9.12 -3.66 -1.55
N LEU A 109 -8.04 -3.64 -0.75
CA LEU A 109 -7.13 -2.51 -0.69
C LEU A 109 -6.35 -2.32 -2.00
N GLY A 110 -5.93 -3.42 -2.64
CA GLY A 110 -5.30 -3.40 -3.95
C GLY A 110 -6.18 -2.81 -5.05
N SER A 111 -7.50 -3.00 -4.97
CA SER A 111 -8.45 -2.46 -5.95
C SER A 111 -8.93 -1.04 -5.66
N SER A 112 -8.75 -0.54 -4.44
CA SER A 112 -9.33 0.74 -3.99
C SER A 112 -8.28 1.78 -3.56
N THR A 113 -6.99 1.46 -3.64
CA THR A 113 -5.91 2.36 -3.26
C THR A 113 -4.80 2.37 -4.31
N LYS A 114 -3.81 3.25 -4.15
CA LYS A 114 -2.60 3.25 -4.99
C LYS A 114 -1.68 2.04 -4.77
N PHE A 115 -1.91 1.28 -3.71
CA PHE A 115 -1.09 0.13 -3.36
C PHE A 115 -1.67 -1.14 -3.96
N SER A 116 -0.81 -2.05 -4.35
CA SER A 116 -1.22 -3.36 -4.84
C SER A 116 -1.67 -4.29 -3.70
N ALA A 117 -2.37 -5.36 -4.04
CA ALA A 117 -2.77 -6.37 -3.07
C ALA A 117 -1.56 -7.05 -2.42
N THR A 118 -0.49 -7.25 -3.18
CA THR A 118 0.79 -7.81 -2.70
C THR A 118 1.48 -6.86 -1.73
N GLU A 119 1.47 -5.56 -1.99
CA GLU A 119 1.98 -4.55 -1.06
C GLU A 119 1.15 -4.49 0.22
N ALA A 120 -0.17 -4.59 0.13
CA ALA A 120 -1.04 -4.68 1.29
C ALA A 120 -0.75 -5.94 2.14
N ALA A 121 -0.51 -7.10 1.52
CA ALA A 121 -0.07 -8.32 2.22
C ALA A 121 1.27 -8.09 2.94
N SER A 122 2.24 -7.43 2.31
CA SER A 122 3.52 -7.09 2.95
C SER A 122 3.35 -6.17 4.15
N ALA A 123 2.42 -5.20 4.09
CA ALA A 123 2.08 -4.37 5.25
C ALA A 123 1.49 -5.21 6.39
N MET A 124 0.58 -6.15 6.08
CA MET A 124 0.01 -7.07 7.08
C MET A 124 1.07 -7.95 7.73
N THR A 125 2.07 -8.42 6.96
CA THR A 125 3.24 -9.14 7.47
C THR A 125 4.00 -8.28 8.50
N ASN A 126 4.30 -7.02 8.16
CA ASN A 126 5.00 -6.11 9.08
C ASN A 126 4.20 -5.83 10.36
N MET A 127 2.88 -5.67 10.26
CA MET A 127 2.00 -5.50 11.41
C MET A 127 2.00 -6.76 12.30
N SER A 128 1.98 -7.94 11.70
CA SER A 128 2.06 -9.22 12.41
C SER A 128 3.41 -9.42 13.11
N LEU A 129 4.51 -9.02 12.46
CA LEU A 129 5.86 -8.99 13.08
C LEU A 129 5.92 -8.04 14.28
N ALA A 130 5.17 -6.94 14.25
CA ALA A 130 5.01 -6.04 15.40
C ALA A 130 4.13 -6.61 16.51
N GLY A 131 3.62 -7.84 16.34
CA GLY A 131 2.83 -8.56 17.35
C GLY A 131 1.33 -8.30 17.26
N TRP A 132 0.83 -7.70 16.19
CA TRP A 132 -0.59 -7.47 16.02
C TRP A 132 -1.33 -8.78 15.69
N SER A 133 -2.47 -8.97 16.34
CA SER A 133 -3.42 -10.03 16.00
C SER A 133 -4.11 -9.74 14.67
N VAL A 134 -4.73 -10.79 14.07
CA VAL A 134 -5.53 -10.65 12.84
C VAL A 134 -6.56 -9.52 12.94
N ASN A 135 -7.31 -9.45 14.04
CA ASN A 135 -8.32 -8.41 14.23
C ASN A 135 -7.70 -7.00 14.32
N GLN A 136 -6.54 -6.85 14.95
CA GLN A 136 -5.82 -5.58 15.00
C GLN A 136 -5.33 -5.19 13.60
N THR A 137 -4.75 -6.13 12.86
CA THR A 137 -4.31 -5.92 11.48
C THR A 137 -5.47 -5.48 10.59
N LEU A 138 -6.60 -6.20 10.62
CA LEU A 138 -7.79 -5.84 9.84
C LEU A 138 -8.36 -4.46 10.18
N SER A 139 -8.30 -4.06 11.46
CA SER A 139 -8.82 -2.75 11.91
C SER A 139 -7.85 -1.60 11.71
N GLY A 140 -6.55 -1.87 11.60
CA GLY A 140 -5.51 -0.84 11.55
C GLY A 140 -4.87 -0.62 10.18
N ILE A 141 -5.01 -1.54 9.24
CA ILE A 141 -4.31 -1.48 7.95
C ILE A 141 -4.69 -0.26 7.11
N ASP A 142 -5.94 0.20 7.18
CA ASP A 142 -6.39 1.38 6.44
C ASP A 142 -5.58 2.62 6.84
N GLY A 143 -5.35 2.83 8.14
CA GLY A 143 -4.54 3.94 8.63
C GLY A 143 -3.07 3.86 8.17
N VAL A 144 -2.50 2.65 8.13
CA VAL A 144 -1.14 2.43 7.61
C VAL A 144 -1.03 2.85 6.15
N LEU A 145 -1.97 2.41 5.30
CA LEU A 145 -2.00 2.74 3.88
C LEU A 145 -2.24 4.24 3.66
N GLN A 146 -3.14 4.85 4.43
CA GLN A 146 -3.41 6.29 4.37
C GLN A 146 -2.17 7.10 4.74
N LEU A 147 -1.45 6.73 5.82
CA LEU A 147 -0.20 7.39 6.19
C LEU A 147 0.86 7.27 5.10
N ALA A 148 1.07 6.06 4.56
CA ALA A 148 2.01 5.83 3.48
C ALA A 148 1.65 6.65 2.22
N ALA A 149 0.36 6.73 1.89
CA ALA A 149 -0.13 7.51 0.76
C ALA A 149 0.06 9.01 0.95
N ALA A 150 -0.37 9.55 2.10
CA ALA A 150 -0.32 10.98 2.43
C ALA A 150 1.13 11.50 2.59
N SER A 151 2.03 10.66 3.10
CA SER A 151 3.41 11.08 3.40
C SER A 151 4.42 10.69 2.33
N ASN A 152 3.98 9.98 1.28
CA ASN A 152 4.84 9.34 0.29
C ASN A 152 5.95 8.49 0.96
N MET A 153 5.57 7.81 2.02
CA MET A 153 6.42 6.95 2.83
C MET A 153 6.35 5.52 2.29
N ASP A 154 7.42 4.77 2.44
CA ASP A 154 7.40 3.33 2.20
C ASP A 154 6.41 2.63 3.12
N LEU A 155 5.72 1.60 2.60
CA LEU A 155 4.65 0.93 3.33
C LEU A 155 5.15 0.18 4.56
N ALA A 156 6.37 -0.38 4.50
CA ALA A 156 6.99 -1.02 5.66
C ALA A 156 7.33 0.01 6.74
N GLU A 157 7.85 1.17 6.35
CA GLU A 157 8.13 2.27 7.27
C GLU A 157 6.84 2.81 7.91
N ALA A 158 5.79 3.04 7.12
CA ALA A 158 4.48 3.46 7.63
C ALA A 158 3.88 2.45 8.60
N SER A 159 3.97 1.13 8.28
CA SER A 159 3.54 0.05 9.17
C SER A 159 4.26 0.13 10.51
N GLN A 160 5.59 0.27 10.49
CA GLN A 160 6.38 0.38 11.71
C GLN A 160 6.03 1.62 12.51
N VAL A 161 5.92 2.78 11.87
CA VAL A 161 5.57 4.03 12.56
C VAL A 161 4.22 3.92 13.26
N VAL A 162 3.21 3.40 12.58
CA VAL A 162 1.86 3.25 13.17
C VAL A 162 1.88 2.23 14.31
N THR A 163 2.46 1.05 14.11
CA THR A 163 2.48 -0.01 15.13
C THR A 163 3.29 0.38 16.36
N ASP A 164 4.43 1.06 16.17
CA ASP A 164 5.26 1.56 17.27
C ASP A 164 4.51 2.61 18.10
N ASN A 165 3.77 3.53 17.44
CA ASN A 165 3.01 4.56 18.14
C ASN A 165 1.79 3.98 18.88
N ILE A 166 1.04 3.08 18.26
CA ILE A 166 -0.05 2.33 18.91
C ILE A 166 0.46 1.66 20.20
N SER A 167 1.60 0.98 20.10
CA SER A 167 2.21 0.29 21.24
C SER A 167 2.75 1.26 22.28
N THR A 168 3.46 2.32 21.87
CA THR A 168 4.10 3.29 22.75
C THR A 168 3.09 4.09 23.56
N PHE A 169 1.99 4.50 22.96
CA PHE A 169 0.94 5.27 23.63
C PHE A 169 -0.21 4.41 24.17
N ASN A 170 -0.08 3.08 24.08
CA ASN A 170 -1.08 2.11 24.55
C ASN A 170 -2.47 2.37 23.95
N LEU A 171 -2.50 2.61 22.65
CA LEU A 171 -3.71 2.88 21.87
C LEU A 171 -4.30 1.58 21.31
N GLU A 172 -5.58 1.64 20.90
CA GLU A 172 -6.21 0.55 20.18
C GLU A 172 -5.83 0.61 18.69
N ALA A 173 -5.69 -0.56 18.04
CA ALA A 173 -5.34 -0.64 16.61
C ALA A 173 -6.31 0.13 15.69
N SER A 174 -7.57 0.25 16.08
CA SER A 174 -8.58 1.04 15.38
C SER A 174 -8.28 2.55 15.35
N GLN A 175 -7.34 3.03 16.16
CA GLN A 175 -6.89 4.43 16.17
C GLN A 175 -5.78 4.71 15.15
N SER A 176 -5.36 3.71 14.37
CA SER A 176 -4.33 3.86 13.33
C SER A 176 -4.66 4.95 12.31
N THR A 177 -5.94 5.07 11.91
CA THR A 177 -6.42 6.13 11.02
C THR A 177 -6.25 7.50 11.67
N HIS A 178 -6.56 7.65 12.96
CA HIS A 178 -6.34 8.90 13.67
C HIS A 178 -4.86 9.28 13.74
N ILE A 179 -3.98 8.31 13.97
CA ILE A 179 -2.52 8.54 13.91
C ILE A 179 -2.11 9.01 12.53
N ALA A 180 -2.62 8.37 11.47
CA ALA A 180 -2.34 8.78 10.10
C ALA A 180 -2.80 10.21 9.82
N ASP A 181 -4.02 10.55 10.22
CA ASP A 181 -4.60 11.89 10.07
C ASP A 181 -3.77 12.95 10.80
N MET A 182 -3.40 12.66 12.04
CA MET A 182 -2.60 13.54 12.88
C MET A 182 -1.22 13.79 12.28
N MET A 183 -0.54 12.73 11.83
CA MET A 183 0.80 12.85 11.22
C MET A 183 0.77 13.55 9.87
N ALA A 184 -0.25 13.29 9.05
CA ALA A 184 -0.47 13.98 7.78
C ALA A 184 -0.78 15.47 8.01
N TYR A 185 -1.65 15.77 8.99
CA TYR A 185 -1.96 17.15 9.37
C TYR A 185 -0.70 17.90 9.84
N ALA A 186 0.08 17.29 10.74
CA ALA A 186 1.32 17.87 11.23
C ALA A 186 2.32 18.12 10.09
N GLN A 187 2.48 17.17 9.15
CA GLN A 187 3.30 17.34 7.96
C GLN A 187 2.84 18.51 7.06
N ALA A 188 1.54 18.68 6.90
CA ALA A 188 0.98 19.74 6.05
C ALA A 188 1.08 21.13 6.69
N ASN A 189 1.09 21.24 8.03
CA ASN A 189 0.94 22.49 8.76
C ASN A 189 2.18 22.90 9.56
N SER A 190 3.23 22.10 9.55
CA SER A 190 4.47 22.42 10.27
C SER A 190 5.72 22.08 9.44
N SER A 191 6.89 22.38 10.00
CA SER A 191 8.18 22.14 9.35
C SER A 191 8.73 20.74 9.61
N THR A 192 7.87 19.72 9.74
CA THR A 192 8.28 18.31 9.93
C THR A 192 7.66 17.41 8.87
N THR A 193 8.08 16.17 8.83
CA THR A 193 7.47 15.11 8.03
C THR A 193 6.97 13.97 8.93
N ALA A 194 6.09 13.12 8.42
CA ALA A 194 5.64 11.95 9.16
C ALA A 194 6.79 11.02 9.56
N ALA A 195 7.78 10.84 8.69
CA ALA A 195 9.00 10.07 8.99
C ALA A 195 9.81 10.72 10.13
N GLU A 196 10.02 12.04 10.08
CA GLU A 196 10.71 12.77 11.16
C GLU A 196 9.96 12.69 12.50
N LEU A 197 8.63 12.72 12.49
CA LEU A 197 7.81 12.50 13.68
C LEU A 197 7.98 11.06 14.20
N GLY A 198 7.96 10.06 13.33
CA GLY A 198 8.21 8.67 13.70
C GLY A 198 9.55 8.51 14.44
N GLU A 199 10.61 9.12 13.92
CA GLU A 199 11.92 9.12 14.58
C GLU A 199 11.93 9.91 15.92
N ALA A 200 11.18 11.00 16.01
CA ALA A 200 11.06 11.75 17.25
C ALA A 200 10.36 10.95 18.35
N TYR A 201 9.26 10.25 18.03
CA TYR A 201 8.52 9.43 18.98
C TYR A 201 9.35 8.29 19.56
N LYS A 202 10.25 7.67 18.80
CA LYS A 202 11.18 6.64 19.32
C LYS A 202 12.00 7.14 20.51
N ASN A 203 12.27 8.44 20.57
CA ASN A 203 13.06 9.05 21.64
C ASN A 203 12.23 9.61 22.81
N CYS A 204 11.03 10.13 22.55
CA CYS A 204 10.22 10.78 23.58
C CYS A 204 8.94 10.03 23.95
N GLY A 205 8.37 9.23 23.06
CA GLY A 205 7.02 8.67 23.20
C GLY A 205 6.82 7.92 24.52
N ALA A 206 7.74 7.01 24.87
CA ALA A 206 7.63 6.25 26.11
C ALA A 206 7.67 7.15 27.38
N ASN A 207 8.48 8.21 27.36
CA ASN A 207 8.56 9.16 28.48
C ASN A 207 7.29 10.01 28.58
N MET A 208 6.74 10.44 27.45
CA MET A 208 5.52 11.23 27.37
C MET A 208 4.33 10.39 27.83
N ASN A 209 4.16 9.19 27.31
CA ASN A 209 3.11 8.27 27.74
C ASN A 209 3.21 7.90 29.22
N ALA A 210 4.41 7.63 29.74
CA ALA A 210 4.63 7.34 31.16
C ALA A 210 4.28 8.53 32.05
N ALA A 211 4.35 9.75 31.54
CA ALA A 211 3.91 10.97 32.20
C ALA A 211 2.41 11.27 31.96
N GLY A 212 1.67 10.36 31.33
CA GLY A 212 0.23 10.54 31.04
C GLY A 212 -0.08 11.55 29.96
N GLN A 213 0.92 11.93 29.16
CA GLN A 213 0.70 12.79 27.99
C GLN A 213 0.30 11.92 26.80
N ASP A 214 -0.75 12.32 26.11
CA ASP A 214 -1.22 11.62 24.91
C ASP A 214 -0.37 11.94 23.66
N ILE A 215 -0.73 11.32 22.56
CA ILE A 215 0.03 11.45 21.30
C ILE A 215 -0.18 12.84 20.69
N GLU A 216 -1.37 13.46 20.83
CA GLU A 216 -1.68 14.78 20.31
C GLU A 216 -0.89 15.86 21.04
N THR A 217 -0.86 15.82 22.37
CA THR A 217 0.00 16.70 23.19
C THR A 217 1.46 16.52 22.79
N THR A 218 1.95 15.27 22.66
CA THR A 218 3.32 15.00 22.25
C THR A 218 3.63 15.58 20.88
N THR A 219 2.71 15.41 19.93
CA THR A 219 2.87 15.91 18.55
C THR A 219 2.90 17.43 18.49
N SER A 220 2.03 18.11 19.23
CA SER A 220 1.98 19.58 19.26
C SER A 220 3.31 20.20 19.71
N PHE A 221 3.97 19.57 20.69
CA PHE A 221 5.32 19.95 21.13
C PHE A 221 6.38 19.69 20.06
N LEU A 222 6.31 18.56 19.37
CA LEU A 222 7.23 18.25 18.28
C LEU A 222 7.06 19.19 17.08
N GLU A 223 5.83 19.58 16.75
CA GLU A 223 5.54 20.61 15.73
C GLU A 223 6.15 21.96 16.11
N ALA A 224 5.96 22.39 17.37
CA ALA A 224 6.52 23.63 17.86
C ALA A 224 8.05 23.62 17.80
N LEU A 225 8.70 22.51 18.16
CA LEU A 225 10.13 22.34 18.03
C LEU A 225 10.58 22.36 16.56
N ALA A 226 9.85 21.66 15.69
CA ALA A 226 10.16 21.58 14.26
C ALA A 226 10.07 22.96 13.57
N ASN A 227 9.06 23.75 13.91
CA ASN A 227 8.89 25.10 13.40
C ASN A 227 10.02 26.05 13.85
N ASN A 228 10.70 25.72 14.95
CA ASN A 228 11.91 26.40 15.40
C ASN A 228 13.21 25.73 14.92
N GLY A 229 13.14 24.75 14.01
CA GLY A 229 14.28 24.12 13.37
C GLY A 229 14.87 22.91 14.11
N LEU A 230 14.20 22.42 15.16
CA LEU A 230 14.60 21.20 15.88
C LEU A 230 13.65 20.06 15.48
N ARG A 231 14.15 19.07 14.73
CA ARG A 231 13.34 18.04 14.06
C ARG A 231 13.83 16.64 14.37
N SER A 232 13.01 15.64 14.00
CA SER A 232 13.38 14.23 14.03
C SER A 232 13.91 13.80 15.40
N SER A 233 14.91 12.99 15.45
CA SER A 233 15.55 12.45 16.68
C SER A 233 15.99 13.54 17.67
N GLU A 234 16.44 14.71 17.19
CA GLU A 234 16.85 15.80 18.07
C GLU A 234 15.66 16.41 18.83
N ALA A 235 14.53 16.59 18.16
CA ALA A 235 13.29 17.09 18.79
C ALA A 235 12.81 16.11 19.87
N GLY A 236 12.73 14.81 19.52
CA GLY A 236 12.35 13.78 20.47
C GLY A 236 13.30 13.70 21.68
N THR A 237 14.59 13.74 21.46
CA THR A 237 15.59 13.73 22.53
C THR A 237 15.44 14.95 23.46
N SER A 238 15.23 16.13 22.89
CA SER A 238 15.05 17.36 23.67
C SER A 238 13.74 17.33 24.48
N LEU A 239 12.64 16.85 23.88
CA LEU A 239 11.37 16.70 24.60
C LEU A 239 11.45 15.66 25.72
N ALA A 240 12.11 14.52 25.48
CA ALA A 240 12.40 13.53 26.51
C ALA A 240 13.25 14.11 27.66
N ALA A 241 14.24 14.97 27.32
CA ALA A 241 15.05 15.64 28.31
C ALA A 241 14.25 16.64 29.17
N ILE A 242 13.34 17.41 28.55
CA ILE A 242 12.43 18.30 29.28
C ILE A 242 11.59 17.49 30.25
N MET A 243 10.97 16.39 29.82
CA MET A 243 10.14 15.55 30.66
C MET A 243 10.93 14.91 31.81
N ARG A 244 12.14 14.42 31.52
CA ARG A 244 13.09 13.91 32.53
C ARG A 244 13.42 14.97 33.58
N ASP A 245 13.70 16.20 33.17
CA ASP A 245 14.06 17.28 34.09
C ASP A 245 12.83 17.69 34.93
N LEU A 246 11.63 17.80 34.34
CA LEU A 246 10.39 18.01 35.09
C LEU A 246 10.21 16.93 36.17
N THR A 247 10.41 15.66 35.83
CA THR A 247 10.28 14.53 36.75
C THR A 247 11.35 14.57 37.84
N SER A 248 12.61 14.74 37.48
CA SER A 248 13.75 14.59 38.41
C SER A 248 13.96 15.81 39.32
N LYS A 249 13.54 16.98 38.90
CA LYS A 249 13.67 18.22 39.66
C LYS A 249 12.43 18.59 40.46
N MET A 250 11.35 17.86 40.26
CA MET A 250 10.09 18.05 40.99
C MET A 250 10.27 17.78 42.48
N LYS A 251 9.76 18.68 43.31
CA LYS A 251 9.60 18.52 44.76
C LYS A 251 8.17 18.88 45.15
N ASP A 252 7.51 17.98 45.85
CA ASP A 252 6.11 18.17 46.28
C ASP A 252 5.17 18.57 45.13
N GLY A 253 5.34 17.97 43.94
CA GLY A 253 4.54 18.22 42.73
C GLY A 253 4.86 19.52 42.00
N LYS A 254 5.97 20.19 42.35
CA LYS A 254 6.37 21.51 41.78
C LYS A 254 7.82 21.52 41.34
N ILE A 255 8.13 22.36 40.32
CA ILE A 255 9.49 22.73 39.94
C ILE A 255 9.77 24.18 40.31
N ALA A 256 11.01 24.53 40.60
CA ALA A 256 11.44 25.90 40.88
C ALA A 256 11.77 26.61 39.55
N ILE A 257 11.29 27.84 39.34
CA ILE A 257 11.67 28.73 38.24
C ILE A 257 12.04 30.07 38.85
N GLY A 258 13.36 30.30 39.04
CA GLY A 258 13.81 31.48 39.78
C GLY A 258 13.28 31.50 41.22
N ASP A 259 12.63 32.57 41.56
CA ASP A 259 12.01 32.75 42.91
C ASP A 259 10.55 32.23 42.97
N THR A 260 10.03 31.68 41.87
CA THR A 260 8.67 31.14 41.77
C THR A 260 8.69 29.61 41.66
N SER A 261 7.51 29.01 41.72
CA SER A 261 7.38 27.56 41.48
C SER A 261 6.18 27.30 40.56
N VAL A 262 6.39 26.34 39.66
CA VAL A 262 5.38 25.85 38.74
C VAL A 262 4.87 24.49 39.22
N THR A 263 3.55 24.31 39.28
CA THR A 263 2.91 23.06 39.64
C THR A 263 2.89 22.13 38.41
N VAL A 264 3.53 20.97 38.52
CA VAL A 264 3.61 19.98 37.45
C VAL A 264 2.78 18.72 37.72
N MET A 265 2.26 18.58 38.95
CA MET A 265 1.45 17.44 39.38
C MET A 265 0.07 17.91 39.85
N ASP A 266 -0.96 17.14 39.55
CA ASP A 266 -2.32 17.37 40.03
C ASP A 266 -2.49 16.88 41.51
N SER A 267 -3.69 17.06 42.06
CA SER A 267 -4.02 16.64 43.43
C SER A 267 -4.05 15.11 43.61
N ASN A 268 -4.10 14.36 42.52
CA ASN A 268 -4.13 12.88 42.53
C ASN A 268 -2.73 12.26 42.36
N GLY A 269 -1.71 13.09 42.13
CA GLY A 269 -0.35 12.66 41.92
C GLY A 269 0.03 12.36 40.48
N ASN A 270 -0.83 12.69 39.52
CA ASN A 270 -0.54 12.55 38.10
C ASN A 270 0.14 13.83 37.58
N PHE A 271 0.94 13.68 36.51
CA PHE A 271 1.38 14.85 35.75
C PHE A 271 0.17 15.62 35.21
N ARG A 272 0.26 16.92 35.28
CA ARG A 272 -0.67 17.81 34.56
C ARG A 272 -0.38 17.77 33.07
N ASP A 273 -1.37 18.18 32.27
CA ASP A 273 -1.17 18.41 30.87
C ASP A 273 0.05 19.31 30.63
N MET A 274 0.91 18.88 29.69
CA MET A 274 2.21 19.54 29.48
C MET A 274 2.04 20.93 28.85
N THR A 275 0.97 21.16 28.12
CA THR A 275 0.61 22.49 27.59
C THR A 275 0.28 23.46 28.68
N ASP A 276 -0.48 23.01 29.70
CA ASP A 276 -0.76 23.81 30.91
C ASP A 276 0.52 24.09 31.72
N VAL A 277 1.41 23.08 31.84
CA VAL A 277 2.71 23.26 32.52
C VAL A 277 3.58 24.26 31.77
N LEU A 278 3.61 24.22 30.44
CA LEU A 278 4.34 25.19 29.62
C LEU A 278 3.81 26.60 29.81
N LYS A 279 2.49 26.78 29.89
CA LYS A 279 1.82 28.07 30.16
C LYS A 279 2.20 28.64 31.54
N ASP A 280 2.26 27.79 32.55
CA ASP A 280 2.70 28.21 33.88
C ASP A 280 4.21 28.57 33.90
N VAL A 281 5.06 27.85 33.14
CA VAL A 281 6.49 28.22 32.99
C VAL A 281 6.64 29.54 32.27
N GLU A 282 5.86 29.77 31.19
CA GLU A 282 5.83 31.03 30.48
C GLU A 282 5.43 32.17 31.42
N SER A 283 4.35 32.00 32.18
CA SER A 283 3.88 32.97 33.17
C SER A 283 4.90 33.21 34.29
N ALA A 284 5.59 32.16 34.75
CA ALA A 284 6.61 32.29 35.81
C ALA A 284 7.85 33.05 35.35
N THR A 285 8.07 33.13 34.05
CA THR A 285 9.19 33.88 33.44
C THR A 285 8.78 35.21 32.83
N ASP A 286 7.47 35.55 32.88
CA ASP A 286 6.99 36.82 32.36
C ASP A 286 7.55 38.01 33.16
N GLY A 287 7.89 39.09 32.47
CA GLY A 287 8.54 40.25 33.06
C GLY A 287 9.99 40.12 33.48
N MET A 288 10.60 38.94 33.32
CA MET A 288 12.06 38.72 33.49
C MET A 288 12.81 39.27 32.28
N GLY A 289 13.97 39.90 32.51
CA GLY A 289 14.91 40.19 31.44
C GLY A 289 15.57 38.88 30.93
N ASP A 290 16.02 38.87 29.66
CA ASP A 290 16.55 37.66 28.99
C ASP A 290 17.59 36.89 29.80
N ALA A 291 18.56 37.59 30.40
CA ALA A 291 19.58 36.95 31.22
C ALA A 291 19.02 36.35 32.51
N GLN A 292 18.01 36.99 33.11
CA GLN A 292 17.35 36.51 34.31
C GLN A 292 16.48 35.29 33.98
N LYS A 293 15.74 35.33 32.88
CA LYS A 293 14.95 34.21 32.37
C LYS A 293 15.84 32.98 32.12
N GLN A 294 16.94 33.17 31.40
CA GLN A 294 17.90 32.08 31.16
C GLN A 294 18.47 31.51 32.46
N ALA A 295 18.89 32.35 33.41
CA ALA A 295 19.44 31.89 34.69
C ALA A 295 18.37 31.10 35.49
N ALA A 296 17.12 31.55 35.52
CA ALA A 296 16.02 30.88 36.21
C ALA A 296 15.72 29.51 35.58
N LEU A 297 15.70 29.40 34.26
CA LEU A 297 15.46 28.13 33.56
C LEU A 297 16.64 27.17 33.69
N MET A 298 17.87 27.63 33.53
CA MET A 298 19.09 26.80 33.66
C MET A 298 19.35 26.29 35.09
N ALA A 299 18.71 26.87 36.09
CA ALA A 299 18.78 26.34 37.45
C ALA A 299 18.00 25.00 37.60
N THR A 300 17.01 24.77 36.76
CA THR A 300 16.13 23.59 36.81
C THR A 300 16.35 22.66 35.63
N PHE A 301 16.52 23.22 34.42
CA PHE A 301 16.64 22.46 33.18
C PHE A 301 18.11 22.28 32.76
N THR A 302 18.44 21.09 32.27
CA THR A 302 19.77 20.75 31.80
C THR A 302 20.06 21.34 30.40
N SER A 303 21.35 21.25 29.96
CA SER A 303 21.75 21.69 28.61
C SER A 303 20.96 21.04 27.48
N ASP A 304 20.52 19.80 27.67
CA ASP A 304 19.83 19.01 26.66
C ASP A 304 18.35 19.45 26.51
N SER A 305 17.73 19.90 27.61
CA SER A 305 16.34 20.33 27.63
C SER A 305 16.17 21.83 27.37
N ILE A 306 17.13 22.66 27.77
CA ILE A 306 17.00 24.12 27.72
C ILE A 306 16.84 24.68 26.30
N LYS A 307 17.53 24.06 25.33
CA LYS A 307 17.38 24.45 23.93
C LYS A 307 15.95 24.31 23.42
N GLY A 308 15.35 23.12 23.64
CA GLY A 308 13.98 22.87 23.22
C GLY A 308 12.97 23.70 24.04
N LEU A 309 13.17 23.80 25.35
CA LEU A 309 12.30 24.61 26.20
C LEU A 309 12.26 26.08 25.77
N ASN A 310 13.40 26.67 25.42
CA ASN A 310 13.44 28.02 24.88
C ASN A 310 12.67 28.16 23.56
N MET A 311 12.75 27.14 22.69
CA MET A 311 12.01 27.12 21.42
C MET A 311 10.50 27.03 21.68
N LEU A 312 10.06 26.19 22.62
CA LEU A 312 8.66 26.07 23.05
C LEU A 312 8.13 27.40 23.64
N LEU A 313 8.90 28.03 24.53
CA LEU A 313 8.56 29.34 25.10
C LEU A 313 8.55 30.47 24.05
N ASN A 314 9.37 30.37 22.99
CA ASN A 314 9.34 31.31 21.87
C ASN A 314 8.10 31.11 20.98
N THR A 315 7.64 29.88 20.84
CA THR A 315 6.35 29.58 20.17
C THR A 315 5.19 30.12 20.98
N GLY A 316 5.24 29.99 22.31
CA GLY A 316 4.18 30.38 23.23
C GLY A 316 3.21 29.22 23.52
N ALA A 317 2.82 29.09 24.78
CA ALA A 317 1.96 28.00 25.23
C ALA A 317 0.57 27.98 24.54
N ASP A 318 -0.02 29.14 24.32
CA ASP A 318 -1.32 29.24 23.63
C ASP A 318 -1.25 28.77 22.18
N GLN A 319 -0.11 28.96 21.49
CA GLN A 319 0.06 28.45 20.12
C GLN A 319 0.27 26.93 20.12
N VAL A 320 1.01 26.37 21.06
CA VAL A 320 1.17 24.91 21.22
C VAL A 320 -0.18 24.27 21.52
N ALA A 321 -1.01 24.89 22.39
CA ALA A 321 -2.39 24.45 22.66
C ALA A 321 -3.25 24.47 21.38
N GLY A 322 -3.08 25.48 20.54
CA GLY A 322 -3.76 25.55 19.24
C GLY A 322 -3.37 24.44 18.28
N TYR A 323 -2.09 24.02 18.26
CA TYR A 323 -1.65 22.85 17.51
C TYR A 323 -2.33 21.58 18.04
N GLU A 324 -2.31 21.38 19.35
CA GLU A 324 -2.94 20.24 20.01
C GLU A 324 -4.45 20.15 19.68
N GLU A 325 -5.19 21.25 19.78
CA GLU A 325 -6.60 21.31 19.42
C GLU A 325 -6.84 20.94 17.93
N SER A 326 -5.96 21.42 17.06
CA SER A 326 -6.02 21.10 15.63
C SER A 326 -5.76 19.62 15.35
N LEU A 327 -4.78 19.00 16.04
CA LEU A 327 -4.46 17.59 15.93
C LEU A 327 -5.60 16.69 16.44
N ARG A 328 -6.30 17.10 17.49
CA ARG A 328 -7.51 16.39 17.98
C ARG A 328 -8.67 16.44 16.99
N ASN A 329 -8.71 17.42 16.10
CA ASN A 329 -9.78 17.65 15.14
C ASN A 329 -9.39 17.42 13.68
N CYS A 330 -8.28 16.73 13.41
CA CYS A 330 -7.71 16.54 12.07
C CYS A 330 -8.28 15.34 11.28
N SER A 331 -9.42 14.80 11.69
CA SER A 331 -10.03 13.62 11.05
C SER A 331 -10.18 13.80 9.54
N GLY A 332 -9.73 12.82 8.77
CA GLY A 332 -9.73 12.81 7.30
C GLY A 332 -8.49 13.44 6.64
N ALA A 333 -7.60 14.08 7.42
CA ALA A 333 -6.46 14.80 6.87
C ALA A 333 -5.52 13.92 6.02
N ALA A 334 -5.32 12.65 6.40
CA ALA A 334 -4.50 11.72 5.63
C ALA A 334 -5.18 11.34 4.30
N SER A 335 -6.48 11.08 4.31
CA SER A 335 -7.24 10.79 3.10
C SER A 335 -7.23 11.99 2.14
N ASP A 336 -7.60 13.18 2.63
CA ASP A 336 -7.63 14.40 1.82
C ASP A 336 -6.26 14.73 1.20
N MET A 337 -5.19 14.52 1.96
CA MET A 337 -3.83 14.71 1.48
C MET A 337 -3.44 13.68 0.44
N ALA A 338 -3.75 12.39 0.67
CA ALA A 338 -3.49 11.32 -0.27
C ALA A 338 -4.27 11.53 -1.58
N ASP A 339 -5.55 11.87 -1.50
CA ASP A 339 -6.40 12.17 -2.66
C ASP A 339 -5.84 13.35 -3.46
N THR A 340 -5.45 14.43 -2.78
CA THR A 340 -4.83 15.59 -3.45
C THR A 340 -3.52 15.22 -4.15
N MET A 341 -2.69 14.38 -3.54
CA MET A 341 -1.43 13.92 -4.14
C MET A 341 -1.64 12.99 -5.32
N GLN A 342 -2.75 12.27 -5.36
CA GLN A 342 -3.12 11.32 -6.41
C GLN A 342 -4.04 11.94 -7.48
N ASP A 343 -4.59 13.13 -7.27
CA ASP A 343 -5.45 13.81 -8.26
C ASP A 343 -4.64 14.37 -9.43
N ASN A 344 -4.01 13.45 -10.16
CA ASN A 344 -3.26 13.73 -11.37
C ASN A 344 -3.18 12.45 -12.23
N LEU A 345 -2.74 12.59 -13.49
CA LEU A 345 -2.65 11.47 -14.42
C LEU A 345 -1.80 10.32 -13.88
N GLN A 346 -0.66 10.61 -13.24
CA GLN A 346 0.20 9.58 -12.68
C GLN A 346 -0.51 8.77 -11.58
N GLY A 347 -1.28 9.44 -10.71
CA GLY A 347 -2.09 8.77 -9.69
C GLY A 347 -3.12 7.82 -10.32
N LYS A 348 -3.82 8.27 -11.35
CA LYS A 348 -4.79 7.42 -12.07
C LYS A 348 -4.16 6.25 -12.80
N LEU A 349 -2.95 6.40 -13.33
CA LEU A 349 -2.19 5.28 -13.91
C LEU A 349 -1.73 4.28 -12.85
N THR A 350 -1.38 4.76 -11.65
CA THR A 350 -1.05 3.90 -10.52
C THR A 350 -2.28 3.10 -10.05
N GLU A 351 -3.43 3.74 -9.91
CA GLU A 351 -4.70 3.06 -9.59
C GLU A 351 -5.06 2.02 -10.65
N LEU A 352 -4.89 2.36 -11.94
CA LEU A 352 -5.09 1.41 -13.03
C LEU A 352 -4.14 0.20 -12.93
N SER A 353 -2.87 0.43 -12.61
CA SER A 353 -1.89 -0.64 -12.41
C SER A 353 -2.30 -1.57 -11.27
N SER A 354 -2.73 -1.02 -10.14
CA SER A 354 -3.22 -1.79 -8.99
C SER A 354 -4.49 -2.58 -9.32
N ALA A 355 -5.41 -1.98 -10.07
CA ALA A 355 -6.61 -2.67 -10.55
C ALA A 355 -6.27 -3.81 -11.52
N THR A 356 -5.26 -3.62 -12.38
CA THR A 356 -4.77 -4.66 -13.30
C THR A 356 -4.13 -5.83 -12.53
N GLU A 357 -3.37 -5.54 -11.47
CA GLU A 357 -2.84 -6.56 -10.56
C GLU A 357 -3.98 -7.33 -9.87
N GLY A 358 -4.99 -6.63 -9.36
CA GLY A 358 -6.16 -7.26 -8.76
C GLY A 358 -6.91 -8.19 -9.72
N LEU A 359 -7.02 -7.79 -11.00
CA LEU A 359 -7.58 -8.67 -12.04
C LEU A 359 -6.67 -9.89 -12.26
N GLY A 360 -5.34 -9.70 -12.33
CA GLY A 360 -4.37 -10.79 -12.45
C GLY A 360 -4.50 -11.80 -11.31
N ILE A 361 -4.61 -11.33 -10.07
CA ILE A 361 -4.81 -12.18 -8.89
C ILE A 361 -6.15 -12.95 -8.99
N ALA A 362 -7.24 -12.29 -9.35
CA ALA A 362 -8.55 -12.93 -9.48
C ALA A 362 -8.56 -14.04 -10.55
N VAL A 363 -7.85 -13.82 -11.64
CA VAL A 363 -7.66 -14.82 -12.69
C VAL A 363 -6.78 -15.97 -12.18
N TYR A 364 -5.68 -15.67 -11.50
CA TYR A 364 -4.79 -16.67 -10.89
C TYR A 364 -5.52 -17.55 -9.87
N ASP A 365 -6.32 -16.99 -8.98
CA ASP A 365 -7.11 -17.73 -8.00
C ASP A 365 -7.97 -18.82 -8.67
N TYR A 366 -8.50 -18.51 -9.86
CA TYR A 366 -9.32 -19.45 -10.61
C TYR A 366 -8.53 -20.60 -11.21
N ILE A 367 -7.26 -20.35 -11.62
CA ILE A 367 -6.42 -21.35 -12.32
C ILE A 367 -5.42 -22.04 -11.40
N SER A 368 -5.12 -21.47 -10.22
CA SER A 368 -4.07 -21.96 -9.33
C SER A 368 -4.30 -23.39 -8.85
N GLY A 369 -5.54 -23.75 -8.52
CA GLY A 369 -5.87 -25.12 -8.13
C GLY A 369 -5.49 -26.16 -9.19
N PRO A 370 -5.96 -26.05 -10.46
CA PRO A 370 -5.54 -26.92 -11.55
C PRO A 370 -4.02 -26.90 -11.86
N LEU A 371 -3.35 -25.76 -11.68
CA LEU A 371 -1.90 -25.64 -11.86
C LEU A 371 -1.14 -26.37 -10.75
N GLN A 372 -1.53 -26.20 -9.49
CA GLN A 372 -0.93 -26.89 -8.35
C GLN A 372 -1.11 -28.41 -8.46
N ASP A 373 -2.34 -28.87 -8.78
CA ASP A 373 -2.62 -30.29 -9.03
C ASP A 373 -1.70 -30.88 -10.12
N GLY A 374 -1.42 -30.08 -11.16
CA GLY A 374 -0.50 -30.46 -12.25
C GLY A 374 0.97 -30.52 -11.82
N VAL A 375 1.43 -29.57 -11.01
CA VAL A 375 2.79 -29.51 -10.48
C VAL A 375 3.03 -30.62 -9.44
N GLU A 376 2.08 -30.86 -8.55
CA GLU A 376 2.15 -31.96 -7.57
C GLU A 376 2.25 -33.31 -8.28
N LEU A 377 1.42 -33.50 -9.32
CA LEU A 377 1.48 -34.72 -10.12
C LEU A 377 2.85 -34.93 -10.78
N LEU A 378 3.42 -33.87 -11.38
CA LEU A 378 4.76 -33.95 -11.96
C LEU A 378 5.81 -34.26 -10.89
N THR A 379 5.67 -33.69 -9.70
CA THR A 379 6.56 -33.95 -8.57
C THR A 379 6.46 -35.41 -8.11
N ASP A 380 5.23 -35.95 -8.01
CA ASP A 380 5.00 -37.35 -7.63
C ASP A 380 5.53 -38.32 -8.69
N VAL A 381 5.34 -37.96 -9.97
CA VAL A 381 5.92 -38.75 -11.09
C VAL A 381 7.44 -38.74 -11.05
N VAL A 382 8.06 -37.57 -10.85
CA VAL A 382 9.53 -37.46 -10.75
C VAL A 382 10.05 -38.18 -9.50
N SER A 383 9.37 -38.07 -8.36
CA SER A 383 9.72 -38.78 -7.12
C SER A 383 9.57 -40.31 -7.30
N GLY A 384 8.46 -40.75 -7.89
CA GLY A 384 8.25 -42.16 -8.23
C GLY A 384 9.28 -42.71 -9.22
N LEU A 385 9.76 -41.87 -10.16
CA LEU A 385 10.88 -42.20 -11.04
C LEU A 385 12.18 -42.36 -10.26
N THR A 386 12.44 -41.47 -9.31
CA THR A 386 13.65 -41.51 -8.48
C THR A 386 13.71 -42.79 -7.65
N ASP A 387 12.57 -43.20 -7.09
CA ASP A 387 12.46 -44.47 -6.33
C ASP A 387 12.56 -45.73 -7.22
N ALA A 388 12.13 -45.64 -8.48
CA ALA A 388 12.19 -46.75 -9.45
C ALA A 388 13.54 -46.93 -10.14
N ILE A 389 14.43 -45.95 -10.08
CA ILE A 389 15.77 -45.95 -10.71
C ILE A 389 16.75 -46.93 -10.04
N THR A 390 16.40 -47.50 -8.90
CA THR A 390 17.18 -48.60 -8.28
C THR A 390 16.51 -49.94 -8.58
N PRO A 391 16.93 -50.80 -9.37
CA PRO A 391 17.67 -51.08 -10.59
C PRO A 391 16.89 -51.88 -11.65
N GLN A 392 16.57 -51.44 -12.82
CA GLN A 392 16.36 -52.25 -14.03
C GLN A 392 16.31 -51.38 -15.30
N LYS A 393 17.32 -51.60 -16.17
CA LYS A 393 17.61 -50.80 -17.37
C LYS A 393 16.57 -50.92 -18.51
N ASP A 394 15.82 -52.01 -18.55
CA ASP A 394 14.88 -52.33 -19.65
C ASP A 394 13.46 -51.77 -19.44
N ALA A 395 13.08 -51.45 -18.19
CA ALA A 395 11.80 -50.74 -17.88
C ALA A 395 11.91 -49.22 -18.03
N MET A 396 13.12 -48.74 -18.21
CA MET A 396 13.41 -47.31 -18.23
C MET A 396 13.06 -46.63 -19.56
N GLU A 397 13.20 -47.32 -20.68
CA GLU A 397 12.85 -46.78 -22.01
C GLU A 397 11.33 -46.61 -22.17
N GLU A 398 10.51 -47.58 -21.75
CA GLU A 398 9.06 -47.50 -21.80
C GLU A 398 8.52 -46.42 -20.88
N MET A 399 9.15 -46.24 -19.72
CA MET A 399 8.75 -45.21 -18.73
C MET A 399 9.15 -43.80 -19.16
N TYR A 400 10.26 -43.62 -19.88
CA TYR A 400 10.66 -42.33 -20.46
C TYR A 400 9.66 -41.86 -21.51
N ASP A 401 9.18 -42.75 -22.38
CA ASP A 401 8.19 -42.41 -23.39
C ASP A 401 6.83 -42.00 -22.77
N ASP A 402 6.42 -42.67 -21.69
CA ASP A 402 5.17 -42.31 -20.97
C ASP A 402 5.28 -41.01 -20.21
N VAL A 403 6.43 -40.68 -19.59
CA VAL A 403 6.69 -39.38 -18.94
C VAL A 403 6.76 -38.26 -19.96
N ILE A 404 7.39 -38.47 -21.11
CA ILE A 404 7.44 -37.50 -22.20
C ILE A 404 6.03 -37.24 -22.72
N GLN A 405 5.20 -38.27 -22.93
CA GLN A 405 3.81 -38.09 -23.35
C GLN A 405 2.96 -37.34 -22.30
N SER A 406 3.15 -37.64 -21.03
CA SER A 406 2.42 -36.96 -19.94
C SER A 406 2.88 -35.53 -19.80
N SER A 407 4.18 -35.24 -19.88
CA SER A 407 4.72 -33.87 -19.89
C SER A 407 4.25 -33.09 -21.11
N GLN A 408 4.14 -33.74 -22.28
CA GLN A 408 3.62 -33.11 -23.50
C GLN A 408 2.12 -32.75 -23.33
N LYS A 409 1.32 -33.63 -22.73
CA LYS A 409 -0.10 -33.35 -22.45
C LYS A 409 -0.29 -32.22 -21.44
N VAL A 410 0.58 -32.12 -20.43
CA VAL A 410 0.58 -31.00 -19.49
C VAL A 410 0.98 -29.71 -20.20
N ALA A 411 2.02 -29.75 -21.04
CA ALA A 411 2.43 -28.61 -21.87
C ALA A 411 1.33 -28.20 -22.85
N ASP A 412 0.65 -29.16 -23.48
CA ASP A 412 -0.49 -28.90 -24.39
C ASP A 412 -1.70 -28.30 -23.63
N ASN A 413 -1.93 -28.70 -22.38
CA ASN A 413 -2.99 -28.14 -21.53
C ASN A 413 -2.62 -26.74 -21.02
N VAL A 414 -1.36 -26.52 -20.62
CA VAL A 414 -0.84 -25.19 -20.28
C VAL A 414 -0.95 -24.26 -21.49
N GLN A 415 -0.61 -24.76 -22.68
CA GLN A 415 -0.75 -24.01 -23.94
C GLN A 415 -2.22 -23.72 -24.27
N ALA A 416 -3.15 -24.63 -23.98
CA ALA A 416 -4.58 -24.41 -24.17
C ALA A 416 -5.16 -23.40 -23.14
N ILE A 417 -4.59 -23.35 -21.91
CA ILE A 417 -4.87 -22.30 -20.92
C ILE A 417 -4.35 -20.96 -21.48
N ASP A 418 -3.12 -20.91 -21.95
CA ASP A 418 -2.47 -19.76 -22.57
C ASP A 418 -3.31 -19.22 -23.75
N ASP A 419 -3.77 -20.10 -24.65
CA ASP A 419 -4.61 -19.78 -25.79
C ASP A 419 -6.00 -19.20 -25.38
N GLN A 420 -6.58 -19.70 -24.29
CA GLN A 420 -7.85 -19.19 -23.76
C GLN A 420 -7.68 -17.84 -23.02
N PHE A 421 -6.57 -17.66 -22.33
CA PHE A 421 -6.20 -16.40 -21.67
C PHE A 421 -5.96 -15.27 -22.65
N THR A 422 -5.44 -15.58 -23.82
CA THR A 422 -5.15 -14.61 -24.89
C THR A 422 -6.38 -13.75 -25.25
N GLY A 423 -7.57 -14.35 -25.18
CA GLY A 423 -8.83 -13.63 -25.45
C GLY A 423 -9.17 -12.59 -24.38
N THR A 424 -8.91 -12.90 -23.11
CA THR A 424 -9.27 -12.03 -21.97
C THR A 424 -8.20 -10.94 -21.76
N LEU A 425 -6.95 -11.25 -21.98
CA LEU A 425 -5.81 -10.36 -21.76
C LEU A 425 -5.60 -9.36 -22.90
N ASN A 426 -6.04 -9.66 -24.12
CA ASN A 426 -6.11 -8.67 -25.19
C ASN A 426 -6.98 -7.46 -24.83
N SER A 427 -7.92 -7.58 -23.88
CA SER A 427 -8.67 -6.44 -23.36
C SER A 427 -7.83 -5.62 -22.36
N VAL A 428 -7.04 -6.25 -21.49
CA VAL A 428 -6.18 -5.56 -20.50
C VAL A 428 -4.98 -4.90 -21.19
N GLU A 429 -4.38 -5.57 -22.17
CA GLU A 429 -3.28 -5.01 -22.98
C GLU A 429 -3.73 -3.80 -23.82
N ASN A 430 -4.95 -3.86 -24.36
CA ASN A 430 -5.54 -2.71 -25.03
C ASN A 430 -5.76 -1.55 -24.06
N VAL A 431 -6.10 -1.81 -22.80
CA VAL A 431 -6.24 -0.77 -21.75
C VAL A 431 -4.88 -0.15 -21.43
N GLY A 432 -3.83 -0.97 -21.26
CA GLY A 432 -2.46 -0.48 -21.04
C GLY A 432 -1.94 0.38 -22.20
N ALA A 433 -2.03 -0.13 -23.42
CA ALA A 433 -1.60 0.60 -24.61
C ALA A 433 -2.41 1.90 -24.85
N LEU A 434 -3.68 1.91 -24.48
CA LEU A 434 -4.52 3.11 -24.54
C LEU A 434 -4.12 4.12 -23.45
N ALA A 435 -3.75 3.66 -22.26
CA ALA A 435 -3.27 4.51 -21.17
C ALA A 435 -1.92 5.15 -21.52
N ASP A 436 -0.95 4.37 -22.04
CA ASP A 436 0.33 4.87 -22.54
C ASP A 436 0.14 5.93 -23.63
N ARG A 437 -0.78 5.67 -24.54
CA ARG A 437 -1.08 6.61 -25.63
C ARG A 437 -1.76 7.88 -25.12
N LEU A 438 -2.60 7.78 -24.10
CA LEU A 438 -3.22 8.93 -23.45
C LEU A 438 -2.16 9.79 -22.74
N GLU A 439 -1.19 9.16 -22.07
CA GLU A 439 -0.07 9.86 -21.46
C GLU A 439 0.79 10.61 -22.49
N GLU A 440 1.16 9.94 -23.60
CA GLU A 440 1.88 10.59 -24.69
C GLU A 440 1.14 11.85 -25.19
N LEU A 441 -0.14 11.72 -25.44
CA LEU A 441 -0.96 12.84 -25.94
C LEU A 441 -1.13 13.93 -24.87
N ASN A 442 -1.22 13.56 -23.59
CA ASN A 442 -1.35 14.56 -22.53
C ASN A 442 -0.08 15.40 -22.33
N ASN A 443 1.09 14.89 -22.70
CA ASN A 443 2.36 15.61 -22.63
C ASN A 443 2.61 16.55 -23.83
N VAL A 444 1.68 16.65 -24.80
CA VAL A 444 1.78 17.58 -25.94
C VAL A 444 1.21 18.95 -25.56
N GLU A 445 2.03 20.01 -25.60
CA GLU A 445 1.60 21.37 -25.18
C GLU A 445 0.59 22.04 -26.13
N ASP A 446 0.71 21.83 -27.46
CA ASP A 446 -0.20 22.39 -28.45
C ASP A 446 -0.83 21.28 -29.33
N ARG A 447 -1.89 20.66 -28.85
CA ARG A 447 -2.54 19.53 -29.52
C ARG A 447 -3.31 19.96 -30.76
N THR A 448 -3.10 19.22 -31.82
CA THR A 448 -3.91 19.37 -33.06
C THR A 448 -5.34 18.85 -32.83
N ALA A 449 -6.28 19.28 -33.69
CA ALA A 449 -7.66 18.81 -33.62
C ALA A 449 -7.79 17.27 -33.73
N VAL A 450 -6.89 16.61 -34.48
CA VAL A 450 -6.82 15.15 -34.58
C VAL A 450 -6.38 14.50 -33.26
N GLN A 451 -5.38 15.08 -32.60
CA GLN A 451 -4.90 14.57 -31.30
C GLN A 451 -5.94 14.75 -30.20
N LYS A 452 -6.70 15.84 -30.19
CA LYS A 452 -7.82 16.06 -29.26
C LYS A 452 -8.93 15.03 -29.47
N GLN A 453 -9.27 14.75 -30.72
CA GLN A 453 -10.26 13.74 -31.06
C GLN A 453 -9.77 12.32 -30.71
N GLU A 454 -8.46 12.05 -30.83
CA GLU A 454 -7.84 10.80 -30.41
C GLU A 454 -7.92 10.64 -28.87
N MET A 455 -7.61 11.70 -28.09
CA MET A 455 -7.75 11.67 -26.64
C MET A 455 -9.19 11.40 -26.19
N ALA A 456 -10.17 12.09 -26.77
CA ALA A 456 -11.58 11.85 -26.47
C ALA A 456 -11.99 10.40 -26.75
N SER A 457 -11.52 9.82 -27.84
CA SER A 457 -11.78 8.42 -28.20
C SER A 457 -11.11 7.43 -27.27
N ILE A 458 -9.90 7.73 -26.77
CA ILE A 458 -9.19 6.89 -25.83
C ILE A 458 -9.89 6.92 -24.47
N VAL A 459 -10.24 8.09 -23.95
CA VAL A 459 -10.97 8.24 -22.70
C VAL A 459 -12.33 7.54 -22.74
N ASP A 460 -13.05 7.63 -23.85
CA ASP A 460 -14.34 6.94 -24.04
C ASP A 460 -14.16 5.40 -24.02
N LYS A 461 -13.08 4.88 -24.59
CA LYS A 461 -12.76 3.44 -24.56
C LYS A 461 -12.32 2.98 -23.17
N LEU A 462 -11.49 3.76 -22.49
CA LEU A 462 -11.04 3.44 -21.14
C LEU A 462 -12.20 3.49 -20.14
N SER A 463 -13.17 4.38 -20.31
CA SER A 463 -14.35 4.48 -19.45
C SER A 463 -15.27 3.26 -19.49
N GLN A 464 -15.11 2.37 -20.47
CA GLN A 464 -15.83 1.09 -20.52
C GLN A 464 -15.27 0.10 -19.49
N SER A 465 -13.98 0.20 -19.16
CA SER A 465 -13.30 -0.62 -18.17
C SER A 465 -13.13 0.11 -16.83
N ILE A 466 -13.11 1.43 -16.86
CA ILE A 466 -12.94 2.32 -15.72
C ILE A 466 -14.03 3.39 -15.80
N PRO A 467 -15.22 3.15 -15.23
CA PRO A 467 -16.39 4.05 -15.36
C PRO A 467 -16.12 5.49 -14.86
N GLU A 468 -15.18 5.66 -13.93
CA GLU A 468 -14.78 6.95 -13.37
C GLU A 468 -14.12 7.87 -14.38
N LEU A 469 -13.63 7.34 -15.48
CA LEU A 469 -13.06 8.12 -16.58
C LEU A 469 -14.11 8.63 -17.58
N ALA A 470 -15.38 8.31 -17.38
CA ALA A 470 -16.44 8.75 -18.27
C ALA A 470 -16.55 10.29 -18.28
N GLY A 471 -16.25 10.92 -19.42
CA GLY A 471 -16.26 12.37 -19.57
C GLY A 471 -15.03 13.10 -18.98
N ALA A 472 -13.97 12.36 -18.68
CA ALA A 472 -12.75 12.94 -18.11
C ALA A 472 -12.01 13.90 -19.07
N TYR A 473 -12.26 13.82 -20.39
CA TYR A 473 -11.66 14.73 -21.35
C TYR A 473 -12.70 15.68 -21.95
N ASP A 474 -12.43 16.97 -21.82
CA ASP A 474 -13.19 18.06 -22.45
C ASP A 474 -12.43 18.52 -23.71
N ASP A 475 -12.92 18.13 -24.87
CA ASP A 475 -12.31 18.42 -26.19
C ASP A 475 -12.44 19.91 -26.60
N GLU A 476 -13.44 20.63 -26.08
CA GLU A 476 -13.59 22.05 -26.33
C GLU A 476 -12.53 22.87 -25.59
N ASN A 477 -12.20 22.51 -24.34
CA ASN A 477 -11.22 23.20 -23.52
C ASN A 477 -9.83 22.54 -23.52
N ASP A 478 -9.64 21.45 -24.25
CA ASP A 478 -8.42 20.64 -24.29
C ASP A 478 -7.90 20.26 -22.90
N LYS A 479 -8.81 19.83 -22.03
CA LYS A 479 -8.54 19.59 -20.64
C LYS A 479 -8.96 18.18 -20.24
N LEU A 480 -7.99 17.43 -19.71
CA LEU A 480 -8.25 16.18 -19.04
C LEU A 480 -8.60 16.50 -17.59
N SER A 481 -9.81 16.21 -17.17
CA SER A 481 -10.25 16.32 -15.80
C SER A 481 -10.84 14.99 -15.35
N VAL A 482 -10.41 14.51 -14.19
CA VAL A 482 -11.08 13.38 -13.54
C VAL A 482 -12.19 13.97 -12.72
N THR A 483 -13.44 13.62 -13.00
CA THR A 483 -14.57 14.02 -12.15
C THR A 483 -14.50 13.18 -10.88
N ASN A 484 -14.19 13.84 -9.76
CA ASN A 484 -14.43 13.28 -8.44
C ASN A 484 -15.95 13.29 -8.18
N ASP A 485 -16.58 12.11 -8.27
CA ASP A 485 -17.85 11.82 -7.63
C ASP A 485 -17.76 10.45 -6.94
#